data_c8bba6da4f4e4c5d9a1f0cf13e0f3ee9
#
_entry.id   c8bba6da4f4e4c5d9a1f0cf13e0f3ee9
#
_cell.length_a   1.000
_cell.length_b   1.000
_cell.length_c   1.000
_cell.angle_alpha   90.00
_cell.angle_beta   90.00
_cell.angle_gamma   90.00
#
_symmetry.space_group_name_H-M   'P 1'
#
loop_
_entity.id
_entity.type
_entity.pdbx_description
1 polymer ?
#
loop_
_entity_poly.entity_id
_entity_poly.type
_entity_poly.pdbx_seq_one_letter_code
_entity_poly.pdbx_strand_id
1 'polypeptide(L)'
;MTKSLSQPEQRDSAVAPLRDCSDPPLQKKDVELLLVKEQNGVQYTSSNLLEPRSPRYSPTAAEPERETWGKKIDFLLSVIGFSVDLANVWRFPYLCYKNGGGAFLIPYILFLVIAGMPLFYMELALGQYNREGAATVWKICPLFKGVGYAVILIALYVGFYYNVIIAWSLYYLFASFTLEELPWTKCGNPWNSPNCIDPKLINASTFAAGTTYSKYKITPAAEFYERRVLQLHLSRGIQDIGLPQWQLTLCLVVVVITVFFSLWKGVKTSGKVVWITATLPYVVLSVLLIHGLTLPGAYDGIKAYLNIDFRRLKEATVWIDAATQIFYSLGAGFGVLIAFASYNRFDNNCYRDALMTSTINCVTSFISGFAIFSILGYMAHVYKVKIQDVATEGAGLVFIIYPEAISTLKGSTFWAVVFFIMLLSLGIDSSMGGMEAVITGLADDFHILKKHRKLFTFGVSFGTFLIALFCITNGGIYVLTLLDTFAAGTSILFAVLIEAIGVSWFYGVDRFSEDIQQMMGFKPGLYWRLCWKFVSPAFLLFVVIASIVTFKPLTYDEYVFPPWANSVGWGIALSSMILVPVYALYKLLKARGTFKERLAYCITPENEHHLVTEGNVRQYKFQHWVSI
;
A
#
# COMPACT_ATOMS: atom_id res chain seq x y z
N MET A 1 2.20 -14.29 75.49
CA MET A 1 1.12 -13.46 76.12
C MET A 1 0.22 -13.06 74.96
N THR A 2 -0.79 -13.79 74.76
CA THR A 2 -2.23 -13.62 75.01
C THR A 2 -2.87 -12.54 74.14
N LYS A 3 -3.60 -13.03 73.11
CA LYS A 3 -5.05 -12.97 72.85
C LYS A 3 -5.53 -11.57 72.45
N SER A 4 -6.45 -11.40 71.49
CA SER A 4 -7.75 -12.08 71.33
C SER A 4 -8.32 -11.86 69.91
N LEU A 5 -9.06 -12.86 69.46
CA LEU A 5 -10.02 -12.84 68.37
C LEU A 5 -11.23 -11.94 68.67
N SER A 6 -11.79 -11.22 67.67
CA SER A 6 -13.19 -10.84 67.64
C SER A 6 -13.75 -11.05 66.25
N GLN A 7 -14.88 -11.76 66.23
CA GLN A 7 -15.68 -12.11 65.03
C GLN A 7 -16.39 -10.88 64.42
N PRO A 8 -16.81 -10.92 63.14
CA PRO A 8 -17.63 -9.91 62.55
C PRO A 8 -19.13 -10.20 62.75
N GLU A 9 -19.87 -9.16 63.12
CA GLU A 9 -21.30 -9.13 63.23
C GLU A 9 -22.00 -9.37 61.89
N GLN A 10 -22.99 -10.24 61.91
CA GLN A 10 -24.03 -10.39 60.91
C GLN A 10 -24.90 -9.12 60.88
N ARG A 11 -25.03 -8.51 59.68
CA ARG A 11 -26.13 -7.55 59.40
C ARG A 11 -27.19 -8.24 58.59
N ASP A 12 -28.38 -8.27 59.17
CA ASP A 12 -29.63 -8.73 58.58
C ASP A 12 -29.94 -7.97 57.28
N SER A 13 -30.19 -8.73 56.21
CA SER A 13 -30.75 -8.22 54.97
C SER A 13 -32.28 -8.08 55.13
N ALA A 14 -32.75 -6.85 55.22
CA ALA A 14 -34.15 -6.56 55.11
C ALA A 14 -34.64 -6.80 53.67
N VAL A 15 -35.49 -7.79 53.52
CA VAL A 15 -36.23 -8.09 52.27
C VAL A 15 -37.27 -6.98 52.10
N ALA A 16 -37.17 -6.18 51.04
CA ALA A 16 -38.20 -5.27 50.61
C ALA A 16 -39.37 -6.02 49.98
N PRO A 17 -40.61 -5.67 50.21
CA PRO A 17 -41.76 -6.41 49.69
C PRO A 17 -41.89 -6.21 48.17
N LEU A 18 -42.20 -7.30 47.47
CA LEU A 18 -42.61 -7.35 46.08
C LEU A 18 -43.77 -6.37 45.83
N ARG A 19 -43.54 -5.40 44.98
CA ARG A 19 -44.64 -4.56 44.45
C ARG A 19 -45.46 -5.40 43.48
N ASP A 20 -46.76 -5.37 43.71
CA ASP A 20 -47.77 -5.94 42.84
C ASP A 20 -47.67 -5.42 41.40
N CYS A 21 -47.59 -6.33 40.46
CA CYS A 21 -47.75 -6.05 39.03
C CYS A 21 -49.23 -5.78 38.73
N SER A 22 -49.65 -4.53 38.82
CA SER A 22 -50.94 -4.07 38.29
C SER A 22 -50.78 -2.70 37.62
N ASP A 23 -49.86 -2.60 36.66
CA ASP A 23 -49.92 -1.51 35.69
C ASP A 23 -50.80 -1.95 34.50
N PRO A 24 -51.71 -1.12 34.00
CA PRO A 24 -52.55 -1.47 32.86
C PRO A 24 -51.70 -1.62 31.61
N PRO A 25 -52.04 -2.55 30.69
CA PRO A 25 -51.27 -2.75 29.46
C PRO A 25 -51.27 -1.46 28.64
N LEU A 26 -50.07 -0.98 28.33
CA LEU A 26 -49.84 0.16 27.45
C LEU A 26 -50.61 -0.01 26.14
N GLN A 27 -51.40 1.00 25.77
CA GLN A 27 -52.18 0.97 24.53
C GLN A 27 -51.23 0.80 23.32
N LYS A 28 -51.64 0.01 22.33
CA LYS A 28 -50.89 -0.32 21.12
C LYS A 28 -50.32 0.92 20.40
N LYS A 29 -50.95 2.09 20.54
CA LYS A 29 -50.48 3.38 19.99
C LYS A 29 -49.25 3.95 20.70
N ASP A 30 -49.13 3.75 21.99
CA ASP A 30 -48.00 4.27 22.78
C ASP A 30 -46.76 3.40 22.57
N VAL A 31 -46.97 2.12 22.28
CA VAL A 31 -45.88 1.19 21.91
C VAL A 31 -45.29 1.52 20.53
N GLU A 32 -46.12 1.93 19.54
CA GLU A 32 -45.64 2.34 18.23
C GLU A 32 -44.76 3.62 18.26
N LEU A 33 -45.09 4.58 19.13
CA LEU A 33 -44.31 5.81 19.28
C LEU A 33 -42.95 5.59 19.99
N LEU A 34 -42.87 4.59 20.85
CA LEU A 34 -41.63 4.21 21.54
C LEU A 34 -40.69 3.36 20.67
N LEU A 35 -41.19 2.75 19.58
CA LEU A 35 -40.44 1.85 18.71
C LEU A 35 -39.62 2.56 17.63
N VAL A 36 -39.86 3.84 17.35
CA VAL A 36 -39.15 4.59 16.31
C VAL A 36 -38.23 5.61 16.93
N LYS A 37 -36.96 5.37 16.89
CA LYS A 37 -35.92 6.34 17.26
C LYS A 37 -35.05 6.68 16.07
N GLU A 38 -34.92 7.96 15.82
CA GLU A 38 -34.02 8.46 14.80
C GLU A 38 -32.65 8.78 15.40
N GLN A 39 -31.59 8.28 14.77
CA GLN A 39 -30.21 8.57 15.14
C GLN A 39 -29.38 8.78 13.90
N ASN A 40 -28.78 9.96 13.73
CA ASN A 40 -27.96 10.34 12.60
C ASN A 40 -28.62 10.05 11.23
N GLY A 41 -29.90 10.38 11.08
CA GLY A 41 -30.65 10.15 9.84
C GLY A 41 -31.02 8.69 9.55
N VAL A 42 -30.76 7.77 10.49
CA VAL A 42 -31.14 6.36 10.41
C VAL A 42 -32.29 6.10 11.38
N GLN A 43 -33.38 5.51 10.89
CA GLN A 43 -34.49 5.09 11.72
C GLN A 43 -34.35 3.65 12.17
N TYR A 44 -34.54 3.42 13.45
CA TYR A 44 -34.61 2.10 14.06
C TYR A 44 -35.99 1.87 14.63
N THR A 45 -36.55 0.71 14.39
CA THR A 45 -37.90 0.31 14.85
C THR A 45 -37.83 -0.62 16.07
N SER A 46 -37.01 -0.26 17.07
CA SER A 46 -36.86 -1.07 18.28
C SER A 46 -36.89 -0.23 19.55
N SER A 47 -37.64 -0.69 20.54
CA SER A 47 -37.66 -0.13 21.88
C SER A 47 -36.32 -0.27 22.63
N ASN A 48 -35.48 -1.22 22.24
CA ASN A 48 -34.18 -1.47 22.88
C ASN A 48 -33.12 -0.40 22.58
N LEU A 49 -33.42 0.57 21.68
CA LEU A 49 -32.56 1.73 21.43
C LEU A 49 -32.67 2.83 22.51
N LEU A 50 -33.54 2.68 23.49
CA LEU A 50 -33.69 3.62 24.61
C LEU A 50 -32.60 3.41 25.69
N GLU A 51 -31.90 2.29 25.69
CA GLU A 51 -30.73 2.14 26.55
C GLU A 51 -29.57 3.02 26.06
N PRO A 52 -28.84 3.70 26.97
CA PRO A 52 -27.67 4.46 26.59
C PRO A 52 -26.69 3.49 25.90
N ARG A 53 -26.20 3.87 24.72
CA ARG A 53 -25.15 3.13 24.00
C ARG A 53 -24.07 2.79 25.00
N SER A 54 -23.96 1.52 25.38
CA SER A 54 -22.70 1.03 25.93
C SER A 54 -21.60 1.35 24.91
N PRO A 55 -20.43 1.81 25.34
CA PRO A 55 -19.35 2.03 24.41
C PRO A 55 -19.25 0.79 23.52
N ARG A 56 -19.26 0.96 22.18
CA ARG A 56 -19.19 -0.14 21.20
C ARG A 56 -17.99 -1.06 21.44
N TYR A 57 -17.06 -0.56 22.20
CA TYR A 57 -15.92 -1.27 22.72
C TYR A 57 -16.17 -1.66 24.18
N SER A 58 -16.96 -2.68 24.39
CA SER A 58 -16.89 -3.49 25.60
C SER A 58 -15.95 -4.64 25.31
N PRO A 59 -14.78 -4.71 25.93
CA PRO A 59 -13.98 -5.92 25.87
C PRO A 59 -14.84 -7.02 26.50
N THR A 60 -15.34 -7.93 25.67
CA THR A 60 -15.91 -9.18 26.16
C THR A 60 -14.84 -9.85 26.99
N ALA A 61 -15.13 -10.10 28.25
CA ALA A 61 -14.20 -10.44 29.33
C ALA A 61 -13.47 -11.80 29.19
N ALA A 62 -13.24 -12.31 27.95
CA ALA A 62 -12.65 -13.61 27.72
C ALA A 62 -11.71 -13.69 26.49
N GLU A 63 -11.52 -12.62 25.70
CA GLU A 63 -10.51 -12.68 24.64
C GLU A 63 -9.15 -12.13 25.15
N PRO A 64 -8.05 -12.84 24.85
CA PRO A 64 -6.73 -12.34 25.22
C PRO A 64 -6.52 -10.97 24.56
N GLU A 65 -6.10 -9.99 25.36
CA GLU A 65 -5.83 -8.64 24.89
C GLU A 65 -4.87 -8.69 23.70
N ARG A 66 -5.26 -8.03 22.58
CA ARG A 66 -4.45 -8.00 21.36
C ARG A 66 -3.09 -7.39 21.67
N GLU A 67 -2.01 -7.97 21.14
CA GLU A 67 -0.67 -7.42 21.24
C GLU A 67 -0.65 -5.96 20.78
N THR A 68 0.12 -5.13 21.45
CA THR A 68 0.35 -3.73 21.09
C THR A 68 1.81 -3.48 20.74
N TRP A 69 2.06 -2.42 19.98
CA TRP A 69 3.44 -1.95 19.71
C TRP A 69 4.17 -1.68 21.01
N GLY A 70 5.45 -2.00 21.04
CA GLY A 70 6.28 -1.79 22.24
C GLY A 70 6.39 -0.31 22.63
N LYS A 71 6.59 0.56 21.64
CA LYS A 71 6.62 2.01 21.78
C LYS A 71 5.84 2.66 20.64
N LYS A 72 5.30 3.87 20.88
CA LYS A 72 4.64 4.65 19.82
C LYS A 72 5.55 4.91 18.61
N ILE A 73 6.83 5.12 18.85
CA ILE A 73 7.81 5.36 17.79
C ILE A 73 8.01 4.13 16.89
N ASP A 74 7.85 2.92 17.43
CA ASP A 74 7.97 1.68 16.65
C ASP A 74 6.86 1.59 15.59
N PHE A 75 5.63 1.94 15.98
CA PHE A 75 4.51 2.06 15.04
C PHE A 75 4.77 3.12 13.97
N LEU A 76 5.17 4.31 14.41
CA LEU A 76 5.38 5.43 13.50
C LEU A 76 6.48 5.13 12.47
N LEU A 77 7.61 4.58 12.93
CA LEU A 77 8.69 4.16 12.03
C LEU A 77 8.27 3.01 11.11
N SER A 78 7.45 2.08 11.58
CA SER A 78 6.94 0.99 10.73
C SER A 78 6.03 1.51 9.63
N VAL A 79 5.16 2.46 9.92
CA VAL A 79 4.29 3.07 8.91
C VAL A 79 5.09 3.95 7.94
N ILE A 80 6.07 4.70 8.43
CA ILE A 80 6.99 5.48 7.58
C ILE A 80 7.83 4.54 6.72
N GLY A 81 8.43 3.50 7.28
CA GLY A 81 9.26 2.54 6.55
C GLY A 81 8.46 1.74 5.51
N PHE A 82 7.17 1.51 5.75
CA PHE A 82 6.28 0.93 4.76
C PHE A 82 5.91 1.92 3.66
N SER A 83 5.57 3.15 4.01
CA SER A 83 5.13 4.17 3.05
C SER A 83 6.28 4.77 2.24
N VAL A 84 7.45 4.94 2.86
CA VAL A 84 8.68 5.39 2.18
C VAL A 84 9.44 4.15 1.73
N ASP A 85 9.16 3.72 0.52
CA ASP A 85 9.61 2.46 -0.05
C ASP A 85 10.39 2.65 -1.37
N LEU A 86 10.63 1.55 -2.05
CA LEU A 86 11.24 1.57 -3.38
C LEU A 86 10.44 2.41 -4.39
N ALA A 87 9.12 2.54 -4.22
CA ALA A 87 8.29 3.33 -5.13
C ALA A 87 8.61 4.83 -5.06
N ASN A 88 9.07 5.35 -3.92
CA ASN A 88 9.53 6.73 -3.80
C ASN A 88 10.85 6.97 -4.53
N VAL A 89 11.71 5.96 -4.59
CA VAL A 89 13.07 6.07 -5.15
C VAL A 89 13.10 5.78 -6.64
N TRP A 90 12.28 4.82 -7.14
CA TRP A 90 12.30 4.46 -8.55
C TRP A 90 11.03 4.79 -9.31
N ARG A 91 9.86 4.48 -8.74
CA ARG A 91 8.59 4.60 -9.47
C ARG A 91 8.14 6.04 -9.63
N PHE A 92 8.24 6.85 -8.59
CA PHE A 92 7.88 8.26 -8.65
C PHE A 92 8.75 9.05 -9.62
N PRO A 93 10.11 9.00 -9.55
CA PRO A 93 10.94 9.69 -10.54
C PRO A 93 10.72 9.19 -11.97
N TYR A 94 10.50 7.88 -12.14
CA TYR A 94 10.18 7.30 -13.45
C TYR A 94 8.85 7.86 -14.00
N LEU A 95 7.80 7.93 -13.19
CA LEU A 95 6.52 8.50 -13.61
C LEU A 95 6.62 10.00 -13.91
N CYS A 96 7.42 10.75 -13.14
CA CYS A 96 7.74 12.13 -13.48
C CYS A 96 8.43 12.24 -14.84
N TYR A 97 9.41 11.39 -15.09
CA TYR A 97 10.13 11.33 -16.36
C TYR A 97 9.20 10.99 -17.54
N LYS A 98 8.40 9.95 -17.41
CA LYS A 98 7.42 9.49 -18.40
C LYS A 98 6.38 10.56 -18.75
N ASN A 99 5.90 11.30 -17.75
CA ASN A 99 4.80 12.26 -17.88
C ASN A 99 5.26 13.70 -18.06
N GLY A 100 6.52 13.94 -18.41
CA GLY A 100 7.02 15.27 -18.74
C GLY A 100 7.43 16.14 -17.54
N GLY A 101 7.86 15.53 -16.46
CA GLY A 101 8.43 16.24 -15.30
C GLY A 101 7.40 16.95 -14.44
N GLY A 102 7.47 18.28 -14.36
CA GLY A 102 6.63 19.09 -13.46
C GLY A 102 5.12 19.00 -13.70
N ALA A 103 4.70 18.64 -14.89
CA ALA A 103 3.28 18.43 -15.18
C ALA A 103 2.66 17.30 -14.33
N PHE A 104 3.43 16.27 -14.02
CA PHE A 104 2.99 15.17 -13.16
C PHE A 104 2.80 15.59 -11.70
N LEU A 105 3.56 16.56 -11.22
CA LEU A 105 3.50 17.02 -9.83
C LEU A 105 2.15 17.64 -9.46
N ILE A 106 1.47 18.29 -10.41
CA ILE A 106 0.18 18.95 -10.15
C ILE A 106 -0.91 17.92 -9.79
N PRO A 107 -1.23 16.92 -10.63
CA PRO A 107 -2.20 15.90 -10.24
C PRO A 107 -1.72 15.06 -9.05
N TYR A 108 -0.43 14.83 -8.89
CA TYR A 108 0.12 14.12 -7.74
C TYR A 108 -0.20 14.81 -6.41
N ILE A 109 0.10 16.11 -6.29
CA ILE A 109 -0.20 16.88 -5.08
C ILE A 109 -1.71 17.02 -4.88
N LEU A 110 -2.46 17.23 -5.95
CA LEU A 110 -3.92 17.32 -5.86
C LEU A 110 -4.52 16.02 -5.29
N PHE A 111 -4.16 14.87 -5.83
CA PHE A 111 -4.65 13.57 -5.34
C PHE A 111 -4.15 13.26 -3.92
N LEU A 112 -2.94 13.69 -3.56
CA LEU A 112 -2.47 13.55 -2.18
C LEU A 112 -3.40 14.26 -1.20
N VAL A 113 -3.77 15.50 -1.50
CA VAL A 113 -4.60 16.33 -0.62
C VAL A 113 -6.05 15.87 -0.59
N ILE A 114 -6.66 15.57 -1.74
CA ILE A 114 -8.10 15.29 -1.82
C ILE A 114 -8.48 13.82 -1.60
N ALA A 115 -7.55 12.90 -1.80
CA ALA A 115 -7.82 11.47 -1.69
C ALA A 115 -6.79 10.73 -0.84
N GLY A 116 -5.50 10.92 -1.06
CA GLY A 116 -4.45 10.15 -0.40
C GLY A 116 -4.43 10.35 1.11
N MET A 117 -4.26 11.57 1.58
CA MET A 117 -4.28 11.89 3.02
C MET A 117 -5.60 11.54 3.71
N PRO A 118 -6.76 11.91 3.16
CA PRO A 118 -8.03 11.55 3.77
C PRO A 118 -8.24 10.06 3.92
N LEU A 119 -7.93 9.27 2.91
CA LEU A 119 -8.10 7.82 2.95
C LEU A 119 -7.05 7.12 3.80
N PHE A 120 -5.84 7.66 3.86
CA PHE A 120 -4.81 7.21 4.78
C PHE A 120 -5.26 7.37 6.25
N TYR A 121 -5.78 8.54 6.57
CA TYR A 121 -6.36 8.80 7.89
C TYR A 121 -7.56 7.89 8.20
N MET A 122 -8.43 7.68 7.22
CA MET A 122 -9.58 6.78 7.36
C MET A 122 -9.15 5.35 7.68
N GLU A 123 -8.17 4.80 6.97
CA GLU A 123 -7.67 3.44 7.21
C GLU A 123 -7.00 3.31 8.58
N LEU A 124 -6.18 4.28 8.98
CA LEU A 124 -5.58 4.26 10.33
C LEU A 124 -6.65 4.32 11.43
N ALA A 125 -7.62 5.19 11.30
CA ALA A 125 -8.71 5.32 12.27
C ALA A 125 -9.57 4.05 12.32
N LEU A 126 -9.88 3.48 11.16
CA LEU A 126 -10.67 2.26 11.05
C LEU A 126 -9.97 1.06 11.70
N GLY A 127 -8.68 0.88 11.43
CA GLY A 127 -7.88 -0.17 12.03
C GLY A 127 -7.69 -0.01 13.54
N GLN A 128 -7.42 1.19 14.00
CA GLN A 128 -7.22 1.48 15.42
C GLN A 128 -8.51 1.31 16.25
N TYR A 129 -9.64 1.79 15.74
CA TYR A 129 -10.91 1.67 16.44
C TYR A 129 -11.39 0.22 16.57
N ASN A 130 -11.33 -0.55 15.47
CA ASN A 130 -11.83 -1.91 15.45
C ASN A 130 -10.83 -2.93 15.98
N ARG A 131 -9.53 -2.61 16.00
CA ARG A 131 -8.42 -3.48 16.43
C ARG A 131 -8.41 -4.84 15.74
N GLU A 132 -8.72 -4.85 14.46
CA GLU A 132 -8.76 -6.04 13.61
C GLU A 132 -8.13 -5.77 12.25
N GLY A 133 -7.74 -6.84 11.55
CA GLY A 133 -7.15 -6.77 10.21
C GLY A 133 -8.14 -6.35 9.12
N ALA A 134 -7.63 -6.24 7.89
CA ALA A 134 -8.36 -5.68 6.76
C ALA A 134 -9.66 -6.40 6.37
N ALA A 135 -9.80 -7.69 6.67
CA ALA A 135 -11.03 -8.44 6.37
C ALA A 135 -12.08 -8.29 7.48
N THR A 136 -11.68 -8.52 8.73
CA THR A 136 -12.60 -8.54 9.87
C THR A 136 -13.01 -7.15 10.35
N VAL A 137 -12.28 -6.10 10.00
CA VAL A 137 -12.66 -4.72 10.25
C VAL A 137 -14.04 -4.38 9.65
N TRP A 138 -14.46 -5.07 8.60
CA TRP A 138 -15.76 -4.89 7.95
C TRP A 138 -16.95 -5.45 8.72
N LYS A 139 -16.75 -5.86 9.98
CA LYS A 139 -17.87 -6.08 10.92
C LYS A 139 -18.76 -4.85 11.09
N ILE A 140 -18.25 -3.65 10.77
CA ILE A 140 -19.04 -2.40 10.75
C ILE A 140 -20.07 -2.38 9.62
N CYS A 141 -19.80 -3.06 8.51
CA CYS A 141 -20.71 -3.23 7.38
C CYS A 141 -20.38 -4.54 6.65
N PRO A 142 -20.97 -5.67 7.07
CA PRO A 142 -20.61 -7.00 6.56
C PRO A 142 -20.76 -7.18 5.05
N LEU A 143 -21.61 -6.38 4.40
CA LEU A 143 -21.77 -6.38 2.95
C LEU A 143 -20.46 -6.09 2.20
N PHE A 144 -19.63 -5.24 2.78
CA PHE A 144 -18.36 -4.78 2.20
C PHE A 144 -17.14 -5.61 2.62
N LYS A 145 -17.31 -6.71 3.32
CA LYS A 145 -16.18 -7.58 3.72
C LYS A 145 -15.38 -8.11 2.52
N GLY A 146 -15.99 -8.19 1.36
CA GLY A 146 -15.30 -8.51 0.10
C GLY A 146 -14.19 -7.51 -0.26
N VAL A 147 -14.30 -6.25 0.15
CA VAL A 147 -13.23 -5.26 0.00
C VAL A 147 -11.99 -5.65 0.80
N GLY A 148 -12.20 -6.14 2.02
CA GLY A 148 -11.12 -6.65 2.86
C GLY A 148 -10.34 -7.79 2.19
N TYR A 149 -11.04 -8.74 1.60
CA TYR A 149 -10.40 -9.81 0.84
C TYR A 149 -9.73 -9.30 -0.44
N ALA A 150 -10.33 -8.33 -1.12
CA ALA A 150 -9.73 -7.71 -2.30
C ALA A 150 -8.39 -7.03 -1.99
N VAL A 151 -8.32 -6.23 -0.92
CA VAL A 151 -7.07 -5.55 -0.54
C VAL A 151 -5.99 -6.54 -0.07
N ILE A 152 -6.38 -7.62 0.63
CA ILE A 152 -5.46 -8.69 1.01
C ILE A 152 -4.89 -9.39 -0.22
N LEU A 153 -5.72 -9.68 -1.21
CA LEU A 153 -5.28 -10.31 -2.45
C LEU A 153 -4.36 -9.39 -3.27
N ILE A 154 -4.64 -8.09 -3.32
CA ILE A 154 -3.76 -7.10 -3.95
C ILE A 154 -2.39 -7.07 -3.25
N ALA A 155 -2.36 -7.05 -1.93
CA ALA A 155 -1.12 -7.10 -1.16
C ALA A 155 -0.31 -8.38 -1.44
N LEU A 156 -0.99 -9.52 -1.56
CA LEU A 156 -0.36 -10.80 -1.91
C LEU A 156 0.23 -10.77 -3.32
N TYR A 157 -0.49 -10.24 -4.30
CA TYR A 157 -0.01 -10.12 -5.69
C TYR A 157 1.22 -9.23 -5.79
N VAL A 158 1.24 -8.11 -5.09
CA VAL A 158 2.42 -7.24 -5.02
C VAL A 158 3.60 -7.99 -4.39
N GLY A 159 3.37 -8.79 -3.37
CA GLY A 159 4.39 -9.64 -2.76
C GLY A 159 5.05 -10.63 -3.73
N PHE A 160 4.38 -11.05 -4.79
CA PHE A 160 4.94 -11.98 -5.77
C PHE A 160 6.10 -11.39 -6.58
N TYR A 161 6.07 -10.11 -6.91
CA TYR A 161 7.15 -9.50 -7.68
C TYR A 161 8.03 -8.55 -6.87
N TYR A 162 7.54 -8.03 -5.76
CA TYR A 162 8.27 -7.05 -4.96
C TYR A 162 9.57 -7.62 -4.37
N ASN A 163 9.52 -8.86 -3.90
CA ASN A 163 10.69 -9.57 -3.39
C ASN A 163 11.77 -9.79 -4.47
N VAL A 164 11.40 -9.84 -5.74
CA VAL A 164 12.35 -9.97 -6.86
C VAL A 164 13.18 -8.70 -7.00
N ILE A 165 12.59 -7.53 -6.85
CA ILE A 165 13.32 -6.25 -6.89
C ILE A 165 14.31 -6.17 -5.73
N ILE A 166 13.94 -6.65 -4.55
CA ILE A 166 14.83 -6.77 -3.40
C ILE A 166 15.98 -7.76 -3.71
N ALA A 167 15.68 -8.87 -4.36
CA ALA A 167 16.68 -9.85 -4.77
C ALA A 167 17.69 -9.26 -5.79
N TRP A 168 17.24 -8.42 -6.71
CA TRP A 168 18.16 -7.69 -7.60
C TRP A 168 19.08 -6.76 -6.80
N SER A 169 18.53 -6.05 -5.83
CA SER A 169 19.34 -5.19 -4.94
C SER A 169 20.41 -5.98 -4.18
N LEU A 170 20.05 -7.16 -3.71
CA LEU A 170 20.99 -8.07 -3.04
C LEU A 170 22.07 -8.58 -4.01
N TYR A 171 21.71 -8.91 -5.25
CA TYR A 171 22.66 -9.30 -6.28
C TYR A 171 23.67 -8.19 -6.57
N TYR A 172 23.20 -6.95 -6.72
CA TYR A 172 24.06 -5.79 -6.90
C TYR A 172 24.96 -5.55 -5.69
N LEU A 173 24.44 -5.77 -4.46
CA LEU A 173 25.25 -5.67 -3.27
C LEU A 173 26.43 -6.65 -3.28
N PHE A 174 26.18 -7.91 -3.62
CA PHE A 174 27.28 -8.88 -3.76
C PHE A 174 28.23 -8.51 -4.89
N ALA A 175 27.73 -8.01 -6.00
CA ALA A 175 28.57 -7.53 -7.11
C ALA A 175 29.39 -6.28 -6.74
N SER A 176 28.97 -5.53 -5.72
CA SER A 176 29.70 -4.34 -5.24
C SER A 176 30.91 -4.67 -4.35
N PHE A 177 30.99 -5.89 -3.80
CA PHE A 177 32.17 -6.34 -3.02
C PHE A 177 33.33 -6.73 -3.95
N THR A 178 33.97 -5.73 -4.54
CA THR A 178 35.15 -5.91 -5.40
C THR A 178 36.29 -5.07 -4.87
N LEU A 179 37.52 -5.56 -5.06
CA LEU A 179 38.74 -4.81 -4.77
C LEU A 179 39.16 -3.93 -5.98
N GLU A 180 38.62 -4.24 -7.14
CA GLU A 180 38.78 -3.50 -8.38
C GLU A 180 37.65 -2.51 -8.61
N GLU A 181 37.56 -1.97 -9.83
CA GLU A 181 36.42 -1.12 -10.19
C GLU A 181 35.09 -1.90 -10.23
N LEU A 182 33.99 -1.20 -10.00
CA LEU A 182 32.66 -1.79 -10.02
C LEU A 182 32.35 -2.43 -11.39
N PRO A 183 31.62 -3.56 -11.42
CA PRO A 183 31.41 -4.33 -12.67
C PRO A 183 30.69 -3.56 -13.79
N TRP A 184 29.93 -2.53 -13.44
CA TRP A 184 29.12 -1.72 -14.39
C TRP A 184 29.80 -0.44 -14.85
N THR A 185 31.10 -0.28 -14.59
CA THR A 185 31.83 0.96 -14.95
C THR A 185 32.51 0.90 -16.29
N LYS A 186 32.89 -0.27 -16.76
CA LYS A 186 33.66 -0.48 -18.00
C LYS A 186 33.02 -1.50 -18.92
N CYS A 187 33.24 -1.29 -20.24
CA CYS A 187 33.09 -2.33 -21.25
C CYS A 187 34.26 -3.31 -21.21
N GLY A 188 34.07 -4.50 -21.75
CA GLY A 188 35.12 -5.53 -21.83
C GLY A 188 34.90 -6.72 -20.89
N ASN A 189 33.81 -6.77 -20.19
CA ASN A 189 33.40 -7.94 -19.42
C ASN A 189 32.71 -9.00 -20.30
N PRO A 190 32.65 -10.26 -19.87
CA PRO A 190 32.08 -11.35 -20.67
C PRO A 190 30.63 -11.14 -21.10
N TRP A 191 29.85 -10.33 -20.34
CA TRP A 191 28.46 -10.02 -20.64
C TRP A 191 28.28 -8.82 -21.56
N ASN A 192 29.33 -8.02 -21.80
CA ASN A 192 29.23 -6.85 -22.64
C ASN A 192 29.11 -7.24 -24.13
N SER A 193 28.30 -6.48 -24.87
CA SER A 193 28.22 -6.61 -26.32
C SER A 193 29.37 -5.90 -27.01
N PRO A 194 29.68 -6.25 -28.28
CA PRO A 194 30.65 -5.51 -29.08
C PRO A 194 30.30 -4.03 -29.27
N ASN A 195 29.03 -3.66 -29.09
CA ASN A 195 28.53 -2.30 -29.26
C ASN A 195 28.57 -1.50 -27.95
N CYS A 196 29.11 -2.04 -26.86
CA CYS A 196 29.24 -1.32 -25.59
C CYS A 196 30.14 -0.09 -25.76
N ILE A 197 29.69 1.05 -25.27
CA ILE A 197 30.43 2.32 -25.34
C ILE A 197 30.71 2.79 -23.92
N ASP A 198 31.99 2.96 -23.59
CA ASP A 198 32.39 3.52 -22.31
C ASP A 198 32.08 5.02 -22.26
N PRO A 199 31.37 5.53 -21.24
CA PRO A 199 31.05 6.93 -21.10
C PRO A 199 32.25 7.86 -21.11
N LYS A 200 33.41 7.39 -20.63
CA LYS A 200 34.66 8.15 -20.58
C LYS A 200 35.33 8.34 -21.97
N LEU A 201 34.95 7.51 -22.94
CA LEU A 201 35.53 7.49 -24.28
C LEU A 201 34.62 8.15 -25.35
N ILE A 202 33.49 8.70 -24.94
CA ILE A 202 32.51 9.30 -25.85
C ILE A 202 33.03 10.61 -26.44
N ASN A 203 33.52 10.56 -27.68
CA ASN A 203 33.74 11.74 -28.48
C ASN A 203 32.53 12.05 -29.37
N ALA A 204 32.28 13.34 -29.62
CA ALA A 204 31.13 13.81 -30.41
C ALA A 204 30.93 13.15 -31.78
N SER A 205 32.00 12.58 -32.34
CA SER A 205 32.02 11.89 -33.64
C SER A 205 31.40 10.49 -33.61
N THR A 206 31.30 9.86 -32.45
CA THR A 206 30.84 8.47 -32.32
C THR A 206 29.30 8.35 -32.44
N PHE A 207 28.56 9.43 -32.25
CA PHE A 207 27.10 9.47 -32.33
C PHE A 207 26.52 9.89 -33.70
N ALA A 208 27.35 10.21 -34.66
CA ALA A 208 26.91 10.66 -35.99
C ALA A 208 26.37 9.56 -36.93
N ALA A 209 26.58 8.31 -36.59
CA ALA A 209 26.09 7.17 -37.40
C ALA A 209 24.67 6.77 -36.94
N GLY A 210 23.68 7.28 -37.64
CA GLY A 210 22.22 7.15 -37.53
C GLY A 210 21.57 5.79 -37.19
N THR A 211 21.95 5.17 -36.11
CA THR A 211 21.19 4.01 -35.57
C THR A 211 20.20 4.46 -34.49
N THR A 212 18.94 4.20 -34.77
CA THR A 212 17.76 4.53 -33.96
C THR A 212 17.65 3.69 -32.66
N TYR A 213 18.71 3.05 -32.20
CA TYR A 213 18.71 2.37 -30.91
C TYR A 213 18.79 3.39 -29.79
N SER A 214 18.00 3.22 -28.75
CA SER A 214 18.14 3.96 -27.49
C SER A 214 19.63 3.92 -27.09
N LYS A 215 20.33 5.04 -27.30
CA LYS A 215 21.79 5.18 -27.10
C LYS A 215 22.22 4.78 -25.68
N TYR A 216 21.27 4.73 -24.78
CA TYR A 216 21.45 4.42 -23.38
C TYR A 216 21.63 2.92 -23.09
N LYS A 217 21.03 2.04 -23.90
CA LYS A 217 21.15 0.57 -23.74
C LYS A 217 22.55 0.01 -24.01
N ILE A 218 23.43 0.81 -24.56
CA ILE A 218 24.81 0.44 -24.87
C ILE A 218 25.83 0.87 -23.81
N THR A 219 25.38 1.47 -22.72
CA THR A 219 26.28 1.84 -21.61
C THR A 219 26.64 0.60 -20.77
N PRO A 220 27.81 0.58 -20.13
CA PRO A 220 28.18 -0.54 -19.26
C PRO A 220 27.19 -0.85 -18.17
N ALA A 221 26.59 0.17 -17.57
CA ALA A 221 25.58 0.02 -16.52
C ALA A 221 24.27 -0.59 -17.04
N ALA A 222 23.81 -0.14 -18.22
CA ALA A 222 22.63 -0.70 -18.86
C ALA A 222 22.84 -2.15 -19.27
N GLU A 223 23.98 -2.48 -19.86
CA GLU A 223 24.30 -3.85 -20.26
C GLU A 223 24.51 -4.78 -19.06
N PHE A 224 25.08 -4.29 -17.97
CA PHE A 224 25.16 -5.08 -16.74
C PHE A 224 23.77 -5.46 -16.24
N TYR A 225 22.85 -4.51 -16.18
CA TYR A 225 21.48 -4.78 -15.77
C TYR A 225 20.75 -5.75 -16.71
N GLU A 226 20.73 -5.45 -18.01
CA GLU A 226 19.95 -6.23 -18.98
C GLU A 226 20.58 -7.58 -19.33
N ARG A 227 21.91 -7.65 -19.44
CA ARG A 227 22.61 -8.85 -19.94
C ARG A 227 23.19 -9.72 -18.83
N ARG A 228 23.60 -9.15 -17.71
CA ARG A 228 24.18 -9.91 -16.59
C ARG A 228 23.13 -10.25 -15.54
N VAL A 229 22.37 -9.27 -15.08
CA VAL A 229 21.37 -9.47 -14.00
C VAL A 229 20.11 -10.12 -14.54
N LEU A 230 19.47 -9.52 -15.54
CA LEU A 230 18.22 -10.03 -16.10
C LEU A 230 18.42 -11.15 -17.13
N GLN A 231 19.55 -11.15 -17.86
CA GLN A 231 19.79 -12.01 -19.03
C GLN A 231 18.67 -11.91 -20.09
N LEU A 232 18.14 -10.71 -20.26
CA LEU A 232 16.99 -10.43 -21.12
C LEU A 232 17.27 -10.75 -22.60
N HIS A 233 18.53 -10.65 -23.02
CA HIS A 233 18.96 -10.96 -24.41
C HIS A 233 18.73 -12.44 -24.80
N LEU A 234 18.52 -13.34 -23.84
CA LEU A 234 18.23 -14.76 -24.09
C LEU A 234 16.72 -15.03 -24.26
N SER A 235 15.86 -14.05 -23.97
CA SER A 235 14.40 -14.17 -24.09
C SER A 235 13.89 -13.40 -25.30
N ARG A 236 12.89 -13.97 -25.98
CA ARG A 236 12.20 -13.35 -27.13
C ARG A 236 10.91 -12.63 -26.75
N GLY A 237 10.47 -12.76 -25.52
CA GLY A 237 9.22 -12.19 -25.02
C GLY A 237 8.63 -12.98 -23.87
N ILE A 238 7.41 -12.62 -23.47
CA ILE A 238 6.70 -13.28 -22.37
C ILE A 238 6.36 -14.76 -22.65
N GLN A 239 6.30 -15.16 -23.92
CA GLN A 239 6.07 -16.55 -24.33
C GLN A 239 7.33 -17.43 -24.20
N ASP A 240 8.50 -16.82 -24.03
CA ASP A 240 9.81 -17.51 -23.93
C ASP A 240 10.56 -16.96 -22.71
N ILE A 241 10.06 -17.28 -21.53
CA ILE A 241 10.63 -16.76 -20.27
C ILE A 241 11.91 -17.49 -19.84
N GLY A 242 12.21 -18.66 -20.39
CA GLY A 242 13.38 -19.45 -20.02
C GLY A 242 13.30 -20.08 -18.62
N LEU A 243 14.46 -20.41 -18.08
CA LEU A 243 14.60 -21.03 -16.76
C LEU A 243 14.99 -19.98 -15.70
N PRO A 244 14.63 -20.20 -14.42
CA PRO A 244 15.08 -19.34 -13.32
C PRO A 244 16.61 -19.33 -13.22
N GLN A 245 17.18 -18.15 -13.01
CA GLN A 245 18.61 -17.97 -12.81
C GLN A 245 19.00 -18.41 -11.40
N TRP A 246 20.00 -19.27 -11.26
CA TRP A 246 20.38 -19.81 -9.96
C TRP A 246 20.91 -18.72 -9.00
N GLN A 247 21.61 -17.71 -9.50
CA GLN A 247 22.14 -16.60 -8.70
C GLN A 247 21.03 -15.74 -8.11
N LEU A 248 20.05 -15.36 -8.93
CA LEU A 248 18.86 -14.62 -8.47
C LEU A 248 17.98 -15.50 -7.57
N THR A 249 17.93 -16.79 -7.81
CA THR A 249 17.19 -17.74 -6.95
C THR A 249 17.79 -17.78 -5.55
N LEU A 250 19.11 -17.82 -5.41
CA LEU A 250 19.77 -17.74 -4.10
C LEU A 250 19.50 -16.41 -3.40
N CYS A 251 19.58 -15.30 -4.12
CA CYS A 251 19.26 -13.98 -3.59
C CYS A 251 17.78 -13.92 -3.12
N LEU A 252 16.87 -14.45 -3.90
CA LEU A 252 15.46 -14.50 -3.56
C LEU A 252 15.19 -15.37 -2.32
N VAL A 253 15.84 -16.51 -2.19
CA VAL A 253 15.77 -17.37 -1.01
C VAL A 253 16.21 -16.62 0.24
N VAL A 254 17.34 -15.92 0.18
CA VAL A 254 17.85 -15.10 1.30
C VAL A 254 16.86 -14.02 1.70
N VAL A 255 16.28 -13.33 0.72
CA VAL A 255 15.26 -12.28 0.96
C VAL A 255 14.03 -12.86 1.65
N VAL A 256 13.48 -13.95 1.12
CA VAL A 256 12.27 -14.60 1.67
C VAL A 256 12.53 -15.12 3.08
N ILE A 257 13.67 -15.71 3.35
CA ILE A 257 14.06 -16.15 4.69
C ILE A 257 14.16 -14.97 5.65
N THR A 258 14.75 -13.87 5.23
CA THR A 258 14.87 -12.65 6.05
C THR A 258 13.50 -12.09 6.41
N VAL A 259 12.61 -11.99 5.45
CA VAL A 259 11.22 -11.53 5.66
C VAL A 259 10.47 -12.49 6.60
N PHE A 260 10.59 -13.79 6.39
CA PHE A 260 9.96 -14.80 7.25
C PHE A 260 10.40 -14.67 8.71
N PHE A 261 11.70 -14.61 9.00
CA PHE A 261 12.20 -14.49 10.37
C PHE A 261 11.86 -13.15 11.01
N SER A 262 11.67 -12.10 10.22
CA SER A 262 11.23 -10.80 10.72
C SER A 262 9.77 -10.81 11.16
N LEU A 263 8.94 -11.65 10.56
CA LEU A 263 7.48 -11.68 10.79
C LEU A 263 7.01 -12.79 11.75
N TRP A 264 7.80 -13.85 11.93
CA TRP A 264 7.32 -15.06 12.60
C TRP A 264 6.92 -14.86 14.07
N LYS A 265 7.48 -13.84 14.74
CA LYS A 265 7.17 -13.47 16.14
C LYS A 265 6.19 -12.28 16.26
N GLY A 266 5.68 -11.76 15.14
CA GLY A 266 4.76 -10.63 15.11
C GLY A 266 5.43 -9.26 15.19
N VAL A 267 4.63 -8.22 15.47
CA VAL A 267 5.02 -6.80 15.38
C VAL A 267 6.13 -6.37 16.35
N LYS A 268 6.34 -7.08 17.44
CA LYS A 268 7.41 -6.76 18.41
C LYS A 268 8.82 -6.92 17.84
N THR A 269 8.99 -7.85 16.89
CA THR A 269 10.29 -8.09 16.24
C THR A 269 10.49 -7.11 15.09
N SER A 270 9.48 -6.92 14.22
CA SER A 270 9.55 -5.98 13.12
C SER A 270 9.76 -4.54 13.60
N GLY A 271 9.10 -4.12 14.67
CA GLY A 271 9.23 -2.78 15.25
C GLY A 271 10.65 -2.41 15.73
N LYS A 272 11.52 -3.37 15.98
CA LYS A 272 12.93 -3.10 16.33
C LYS A 272 13.83 -2.92 15.11
N VAL A 273 13.55 -3.67 14.04
CA VAL A 273 14.35 -3.64 12.81
C VAL A 273 14.20 -2.31 12.11
N VAL A 274 12.99 -1.72 12.10
CA VAL A 274 12.69 -0.46 11.39
C VAL A 274 13.46 0.77 11.91
N TRP A 275 14.06 0.72 13.11
CA TRP A 275 14.88 1.84 13.59
C TRP A 275 16.07 2.13 12.65
N ILE A 276 16.68 1.10 12.11
CA ILE A 276 17.82 1.23 11.20
C ILE A 276 17.30 1.37 9.76
N THR A 277 16.39 0.51 9.38
CA THR A 277 15.91 0.40 7.99
C THR A 277 15.13 1.62 7.52
N ALA A 278 14.40 2.29 8.42
CA ALA A 278 13.66 3.51 8.07
C ALA A 278 14.53 4.79 8.07
N THR A 279 15.68 4.82 8.73
CA THR A 279 16.52 6.03 8.84
C THR A 279 17.68 6.07 7.83
N LEU A 280 18.28 4.92 7.54
CA LEU A 280 19.40 4.80 6.60
C LEU A 280 19.14 5.41 5.20
N PRO A 281 17.96 5.24 4.61
CA PRO A 281 17.65 5.80 3.29
C PRO A 281 17.85 7.31 3.19
N TYR A 282 17.51 8.04 4.23
CA TYR A 282 17.62 9.51 4.23
C TYR A 282 19.06 9.99 4.19
N VAL A 283 19.96 9.29 4.89
CA VAL A 283 21.39 9.61 4.87
C VAL A 283 21.96 9.41 3.47
N VAL A 284 21.70 8.25 2.87
CA VAL A 284 22.22 7.90 1.55
C VAL A 284 21.63 8.79 0.45
N LEU A 285 20.32 9.03 0.49
CA LEU A 285 19.64 9.88 -0.48
C LEU A 285 20.15 11.33 -0.40
N SER A 286 20.42 11.84 0.79
CA SER A 286 20.98 13.17 0.98
C SER A 286 22.38 13.29 0.37
N VAL A 287 23.22 12.29 0.56
CA VAL A 287 24.58 12.27 -0.03
C VAL A 287 24.48 12.23 -1.56
N LEU A 288 23.64 11.37 -2.11
CA LEU A 288 23.46 11.27 -3.57
C LEU A 288 22.88 12.56 -4.17
N LEU A 289 21.96 13.22 -3.47
CA LEU A 289 21.42 14.51 -3.89
C LEU A 289 22.51 15.60 -3.94
N ILE A 290 23.28 15.74 -2.85
CA ILE A 290 24.36 16.74 -2.77
C ILE A 290 25.39 16.49 -3.89
N HIS A 291 25.80 15.23 -4.08
CA HIS A 291 26.72 14.89 -5.14
C HIS A 291 26.12 15.15 -6.52
N GLY A 292 24.88 14.73 -6.77
CA GLY A 292 24.19 14.95 -8.04
C GLY A 292 24.10 16.44 -8.42
N LEU A 293 23.87 17.32 -7.44
CA LEU A 293 23.83 18.77 -7.67
C LEU A 293 25.19 19.36 -8.06
N THR A 294 26.29 18.72 -7.72
CA THR A 294 27.64 19.17 -8.07
C THR A 294 28.07 18.72 -9.47
N LEU A 295 27.34 17.81 -10.10
CA LEU A 295 27.67 17.30 -11.43
C LEU A 295 27.35 18.31 -12.53
N PRO A 296 28.17 18.37 -13.61
CA PRO A 296 27.88 19.23 -14.75
C PRO A 296 26.60 18.78 -15.47
N GLY A 297 25.73 19.74 -15.84
CA GLY A 297 24.43 19.44 -16.47
C GLY A 297 23.28 19.12 -15.51
N ALA A 298 23.53 19.08 -14.21
CA ALA A 298 22.49 18.87 -13.19
C ALA A 298 21.39 19.93 -13.22
N TYR A 299 21.76 21.18 -13.48
CA TYR A 299 20.80 22.28 -13.58
C TYR A 299 19.75 22.06 -14.68
N ASP A 300 20.15 21.56 -15.84
CA ASP A 300 19.24 21.28 -16.95
C ASP A 300 18.27 20.13 -16.60
N GLY A 301 18.74 19.15 -15.86
CA GLY A 301 17.91 18.09 -15.32
C GLY A 301 16.85 18.60 -14.33
N ILE A 302 17.25 19.45 -13.38
CA ILE A 302 16.33 20.07 -12.42
C ILE A 302 15.32 20.97 -13.11
N LYS A 303 15.77 21.73 -14.12
CA LYS A 303 14.89 22.57 -14.94
C LYS A 303 13.83 21.74 -15.67
N ALA A 304 14.21 20.57 -16.23
CA ALA A 304 13.27 19.63 -16.84
C ALA A 304 12.30 19.04 -15.81
N TYR A 305 12.76 18.74 -14.61
CA TYR A 305 11.93 18.24 -13.52
C TYR A 305 10.85 19.23 -13.07
N LEU A 306 11.19 20.51 -12.97
CA LEU A 306 10.29 21.55 -12.51
C LEU A 306 9.52 22.24 -13.65
N ASN A 307 9.85 21.95 -14.92
CA ASN A 307 9.15 22.53 -16.05
C ASN A 307 7.75 21.92 -16.20
N ILE A 308 6.73 22.78 -16.24
CA ILE A 308 5.32 22.37 -16.34
C ILE A 308 4.86 22.54 -17.77
N ASP A 309 4.63 21.45 -18.46
CA ASP A 309 3.93 21.43 -19.75
C ASP A 309 2.43 21.19 -19.54
N PHE A 310 1.65 22.27 -19.53
CA PHE A 310 0.20 22.21 -19.34
C PHE A 310 -0.53 21.37 -20.39
N ARG A 311 0.08 21.09 -21.54
CA ARG A 311 -0.50 20.24 -22.57
C ARG A 311 -0.62 18.78 -22.11
N ARG A 312 0.34 18.33 -21.31
CA ARG A 312 0.35 16.99 -20.71
C ARG A 312 -0.83 16.77 -19.77
N LEU A 313 -1.31 17.81 -19.09
CA LEU A 313 -2.46 17.73 -18.19
C LEU A 313 -3.79 17.39 -18.88
N LYS A 314 -3.85 17.51 -20.22
CA LYS A 314 -5.00 17.06 -21.02
C LYS A 314 -5.03 15.54 -21.23
N GLU A 315 -3.94 14.86 -21.01
CA GLU A 315 -3.83 13.42 -21.16
C GLU A 315 -4.37 12.72 -19.90
N ALA A 316 -5.33 11.82 -20.05
CA ALA A 316 -5.90 11.05 -18.95
C ALA A 316 -4.83 10.17 -18.25
N THR A 317 -3.81 9.73 -18.98
CA THR A 317 -2.73 8.88 -18.48
C THR A 317 -1.98 9.52 -17.32
N VAL A 318 -1.72 10.83 -17.38
CA VAL A 318 -1.02 11.58 -16.31
C VAL A 318 -1.81 11.54 -15.01
N TRP A 319 -3.12 11.70 -15.08
CA TRP A 319 -4.02 11.66 -13.92
C TRP A 319 -4.13 10.26 -13.33
N ILE A 320 -4.23 9.23 -14.18
CA ILE A 320 -4.29 7.83 -13.77
C ILE A 320 -2.99 7.42 -13.09
N ASP A 321 -1.85 7.75 -13.68
CA ASP A 321 -0.54 7.44 -13.13
C ASP A 321 -0.32 8.14 -11.77
N ALA A 322 -0.74 9.41 -11.66
CA ALA A 322 -0.65 10.17 -10.41
C ALA A 322 -1.52 9.57 -9.30
N ALA A 323 -2.76 9.22 -9.59
CA ALA A 323 -3.66 8.60 -8.64
C ALA A 323 -3.14 7.23 -8.18
N THR A 324 -2.74 6.39 -9.12
CA THR A 324 -2.18 5.06 -8.82
C THR A 324 -0.91 5.18 -7.97
N GLN A 325 -0.03 6.12 -8.30
CA GLN A 325 1.20 6.33 -7.54
C GLN A 325 0.93 6.78 -6.11
N ILE A 326 -0.04 7.66 -5.88
CA ILE A 326 -0.41 8.10 -4.53
C ILE A 326 -0.84 6.92 -3.66
N PHE A 327 -1.74 6.09 -4.14
CA PHE A 327 -2.23 4.95 -3.36
C PHE A 327 -1.19 3.85 -3.23
N TYR A 328 -0.40 3.61 -4.27
CA TYR A 328 0.69 2.64 -4.21
C TYR A 328 1.75 3.05 -3.18
N SER A 329 2.17 4.30 -3.20
CA SER A 329 3.22 4.81 -2.32
C SER A 329 2.75 4.99 -0.87
N LEU A 330 1.54 5.53 -0.64
CA LEU A 330 0.99 5.67 0.71
C LEU A 330 0.59 4.32 1.34
N GLY A 331 0.35 3.31 0.50
CA GLY A 331 -0.09 2.01 0.96
C GLY A 331 -1.57 1.91 1.32
N ALA A 332 -2.37 2.93 0.99
CA ALA A 332 -3.82 2.85 1.09
C ALA A 332 -4.37 1.84 0.07
N GLY A 333 -5.29 0.98 0.50
CA GLY A 333 -5.84 -0.08 -0.34
C GLY A 333 -5.04 -1.40 -0.35
N PHE A 334 -3.99 -1.52 0.47
CA PHE A 334 -3.27 -2.79 0.69
C PHE A 334 -3.68 -3.49 2.00
N GLY A 335 -4.47 -2.84 2.84
CA GLY A 335 -4.79 -3.34 4.17
C GLY A 335 -3.67 -3.24 5.19
N VAL A 336 -2.50 -2.73 4.82
CA VAL A 336 -1.32 -2.60 5.70
C VAL A 336 -1.56 -1.57 6.79
N LEU A 337 -2.12 -0.43 6.45
CA LEU A 337 -2.43 0.64 7.40
C LEU A 337 -3.44 0.19 8.44
N ILE A 338 -4.46 -0.55 8.02
CA ILE A 338 -5.46 -1.14 8.91
C ILE A 338 -4.78 -2.16 9.84
N ALA A 339 -3.94 -3.04 9.28
CA ALA A 339 -3.23 -4.06 10.06
C ALA A 339 -2.29 -3.43 11.11
N PHE A 340 -1.48 -2.47 10.73
CA PHE A 340 -0.56 -1.80 11.64
C PHE A 340 -1.28 -0.98 12.71
N ALA A 341 -2.32 -0.23 12.34
CA ALA A 341 -3.12 0.54 13.27
C ALA A 341 -3.89 -0.34 14.26
N SER A 342 -4.24 -1.56 13.87
CA SER A 342 -4.93 -2.51 14.74
C SER A 342 -4.13 -2.93 15.98
N TYR A 343 -2.83 -2.76 15.96
CA TYR A 343 -1.92 -3.02 17.08
C TYR A 343 -1.62 -1.76 17.92
N ASN A 344 -2.22 -0.61 17.58
CA ASN A 344 -2.10 0.61 18.37
C ASN A 344 -2.94 0.56 19.64
N ARG A 345 -2.56 1.39 20.60
CA ARG A 345 -3.42 1.71 21.74
C ARG A 345 -4.64 2.49 21.24
N PHE A 346 -5.77 2.27 21.89
CA PHE A 346 -7.05 2.91 21.51
C PHE A 346 -7.00 4.44 21.53
N ASP A 347 -6.26 5.03 22.47
CA ASP A 347 -6.12 6.47 22.68
C ASP A 347 -5.03 7.16 21.83
N ASN A 348 -4.40 6.43 20.91
CA ASN A 348 -3.35 6.99 20.04
C ASN A 348 -3.91 8.05 19.07
N ASN A 349 -3.16 9.13 18.86
CA ASN A 349 -3.52 10.19 17.93
C ASN A 349 -3.18 9.80 16.47
N CYS A 350 -4.08 9.05 15.84
CA CYS A 350 -3.92 8.62 14.44
C CYS A 350 -4.03 9.78 13.43
N TYR A 351 -4.66 10.87 13.76
CA TYR A 351 -4.72 12.07 12.92
C TYR A 351 -3.34 12.68 12.69
N ARG A 352 -2.59 12.89 13.76
CA ARG A 352 -1.21 13.39 13.69
C ARG A 352 -0.31 12.42 12.95
N ASP A 353 -0.47 11.13 13.20
CA ASP A 353 0.32 10.09 12.55
C ASP A 353 0.06 10.06 11.05
N ALA A 354 -1.20 10.20 10.62
CA ALA A 354 -1.59 10.26 9.21
C ALA A 354 -0.98 11.47 8.49
N LEU A 355 -1.12 12.65 9.05
CA LEU A 355 -0.57 13.87 8.46
C LEU A 355 0.95 13.82 8.34
N MET A 356 1.62 13.42 9.42
CA MET A 356 3.08 13.37 9.46
C MET A 356 3.64 12.36 8.46
N THR A 357 3.10 11.15 8.42
CA THR A 357 3.57 10.10 7.51
C THR A 357 3.31 10.45 6.05
N SER A 358 2.12 10.95 5.72
CA SER A 358 1.80 11.35 4.34
C SER A 358 2.69 12.49 3.85
N THR A 359 2.98 13.45 4.72
CA THR A 359 3.88 14.57 4.40
C THR A 359 5.32 14.09 4.20
N ILE A 360 5.83 13.24 5.08
CA ILE A 360 7.17 12.66 4.96
C ILE A 360 7.29 11.86 3.66
N ASN A 361 6.30 11.05 3.32
CA ASN A 361 6.27 10.29 2.07
C ASN A 361 6.36 11.21 0.84
N CYS A 362 5.52 12.24 0.78
CA CYS A 362 5.51 13.19 -0.33
C CYS A 362 6.83 13.95 -0.46
N VAL A 363 7.37 14.47 0.63
CA VAL A 363 8.66 15.19 0.66
C VAL A 363 9.80 14.26 0.22
N THR A 364 9.80 13.02 0.67
CA THR A 364 10.82 12.03 0.26
C THR A 364 10.77 11.75 -1.23
N SER A 365 9.57 11.56 -1.79
CA SER A 365 9.39 11.40 -3.25
C SER A 365 9.91 12.61 -4.02
N PHE A 366 9.59 13.79 -3.55
CA PHE A 366 10.00 15.05 -4.19
C PHE A 366 11.54 15.23 -4.17
N ILE A 367 12.19 14.94 -3.04
CA ILE A 367 13.65 14.98 -2.91
C ILE A 367 14.31 13.91 -3.79
N SER A 368 13.76 12.71 -3.83
CA SER A 368 14.22 11.64 -4.72
C SER A 368 14.15 12.05 -6.19
N GLY A 369 13.08 12.76 -6.58
CA GLY A 369 12.97 13.36 -7.91
C GLY A 369 14.11 14.31 -8.24
N PHE A 370 14.51 15.18 -7.34
CA PHE A 370 15.68 16.06 -7.53
C PHE A 370 16.97 15.26 -7.73
N ALA A 371 17.20 14.24 -6.94
CA ALA A 371 18.39 13.40 -7.06
C ALA A 371 18.45 12.71 -8.44
N ILE A 372 17.37 12.07 -8.86
CA ILE A 372 17.30 11.38 -10.16
C ILE A 372 17.44 12.36 -11.32
N PHE A 373 16.72 13.47 -11.33
CA PHE A 373 16.77 14.40 -12.44
C PHE A 373 18.09 15.16 -12.54
N SER A 374 18.78 15.39 -11.43
CA SER A 374 20.15 15.91 -11.43
C SER A 374 21.10 14.96 -12.18
N ILE A 375 20.97 13.66 -11.91
CA ILE A 375 21.79 12.63 -12.55
C ILE A 375 21.40 12.45 -14.02
N LEU A 376 20.11 12.48 -14.35
CA LEU A 376 19.63 12.46 -15.73
C LEU A 376 20.16 13.65 -16.54
N GLY A 377 20.19 14.85 -15.94
CA GLY A 377 20.79 16.04 -16.54
C GLY A 377 22.28 15.88 -16.80
N TYR A 378 23.01 15.31 -15.84
CA TYR A 378 24.43 14.97 -16.02
C TYR A 378 24.65 13.97 -17.16
N MET A 379 23.86 12.91 -17.21
CA MET A 379 23.97 11.91 -18.27
C MET A 379 23.61 12.49 -19.64
N ALA A 380 22.57 13.31 -19.73
CA ALA A 380 22.21 14.02 -20.96
C ALA A 380 23.36 14.93 -21.44
N HIS A 381 24.04 15.58 -20.50
CA HIS A 381 25.20 16.41 -20.81
C HIS A 381 26.39 15.60 -21.32
N VAL A 382 26.70 14.48 -20.66
CA VAL A 382 27.83 13.62 -21.04
C VAL A 382 27.59 12.91 -22.37
N TYR A 383 26.38 12.36 -22.56
CA TYR A 383 26.02 11.63 -23.79
C TYR A 383 25.59 12.53 -24.95
N LYS A 384 25.43 13.86 -24.70
CA LYS A 384 24.97 14.85 -25.69
C LYS A 384 23.65 14.48 -26.36
N VAL A 385 22.72 13.97 -25.56
CA VAL A 385 21.36 13.61 -25.96
C VAL A 385 20.34 14.43 -25.17
N LYS A 386 19.08 14.43 -25.60
CA LYS A 386 18.01 15.05 -24.83
C LYS A 386 17.72 14.22 -23.57
N ILE A 387 17.31 14.89 -22.48
CA ILE A 387 16.97 14.21 -21.23
C ILE A 387 15.88 13.13 -21.45
N GLN A 388 14.97 13.36 -22.38
CA GLN A 388 13.90 12.44 -22.74
C GLN A 388 14.37 11.13 -23.38
N ASP A 389 15.58 11.08 -23.92
CA ASP A 389 16.16 9.94 -24.62
C ASP A 389 17.20 9.18 -23.76
N VAL A 390 17.44 9.63 -22.52
CA VAL A 390 18.52 9.13 -21.67
C VAL A 390 18.14 7.81 -20.99
N ALA A 391 16.90 7.63 -20.57
CA ALA A 391 16.52 6.57 -19.64
C ALA A 391 15.58 5.54 -20.27
N THR A 392 15.67 4.31 -19.77
CA THR A 392 14.74 3.22 -20.07
C THR A 392 13.53 3.26 -19.14
N GLU A 393 12.48 2.52 -19.49
CA GLU A 393 11.27 2.39 -18.70
C GLU A 393 11.43 1.44 -17.51
N GLY A 394 10.62 1.66 -16.47
CA GLY A 394 10.46 0.76 -15.34
C GLY A 394 11.56 0.78 -14.30
N ALA A 395 11.74 -0.34 -13.59
CA ALA A 395 12.70 -0.51 -12.51
C ALA A 395 14.17 -0.35 -12.96
N GLY A 396 14.44 -0.52 -14.25
CA GLY A 396 15.75 -0.27 -14.84
C GLY A 396 16.31 1.12 -14.58
N LEU A 397 15.44 2.12 -14.43
CA LEU A 397 15.85 3.47 -14.11
C LEU A 397 16.75 3.54 -12.86
N VAL A 398 16.36 2.87 -11.79
CA VAL A 398 17.14 2.84 -10.54
C VAL A 398 18.40 2.00 -10.68
N PHE A 399 18.30 0.83 -11.26
CA PHE A 399 19.43 -0.10 -11.38
C PHE A 399 20.45 0.26 -12.46
N ILE A 400 20.17 1.28 -13.26
CA ILE A 400 21.10 1.78 -14.27
C ILE A 400 21.63 3.17 -13.85
N ILE A 401 20.76 4.11 -13.53
CA ILE A 401 21.10 5.51 -13.29
C ILE A 401 21.88 5.70 -11.98
N TYR A 402 21.40 5.15 -10.89
CA TYR A 402 22.09 5.30 -9.60
C TYR A 402 23.46 4.60 -9.57
N PRO A 403 23.62 3.35 -10.05
CA PRO A 403 24.94 2.74 -10.16
C PRO A 403 25.91 3.54 -11.02
N GLU A 404 25.46 4.12 -12.12
CA GLU A 404 26.28 4.97 -12.97
C GLU A 404 26.70 6.26 -12.25
N ALA A 405 25.78 6.92 -11.55
CA ALA A 405 26.12 8.09 -10.73
C ALA A 405 27.10 7.76 -9.61
N ILE A 406 26.91 6.63 -8.94
CA ILE A 406 27.80 6.18 -7.87
C ILE A 406 29.21 5.92 -8.39
N SER A 407 29.35 5.43 -9.63
CA SER A 407 30.65 5.20 -10.26
C SER A 407 31.49 6.49 -10.44
N THR A 408 30.85 7.66 -10.42
CA THR A 408 31.53 8.97 -10.49
C THR A 408 32.04 9.48 -9.14
N LEU A 409 31.59 8.88 -8.04
CA LEU A 409 31.99 9.27 -6.68
C LEU A 409 33.40 8.76 -6.33
N LYS A 410 34.11 9.53 -5.53
CA LYS A 410 35.33 9.04 -4.87
C LYS A 410 34.96 7.99 -3.85
N GLY A 411 35.58 6.80 -3.93
CA GLY A 411 35.20 5.67 -3.08
C GLY A 411 33.90 5.01 -3.54
N SER A 412 33.70 4.87 -4.83
CA SER A 412 32.49 4.35 -5.47
C SER A 412 32.07 2.99 -4.92
N THR A 413 33.01 2.10 -4.61
CA THR A 413 32.73 0.79 -4.00
C THR A 413 32.03 0.90 -2.65
N PHE A 414 32.51 1.79 -1.78
CA PHE A 414 31.89 2.02 -0.47
C PHE A 414 30.46 2.56 -0.64
N TRP A 415 30.27 3.56 -1.51
CA TRP A 415 28.95 4.15 -1.74
C TRP A 415 27.99 3.20 -2.42
N ALA A 416 28.47 2.33 -3.31
CA ALA A 416 27.65 1.27 -3.91
C ALA A 416 27.14 0.29 -2.85
N VAL A 417 28.00 -0.17 -1.95
CA VAL A 417 27.61 -1.06 -0.85
C VAL A 417 26.55 -0.39 0.04
N VAL A 418 26.78 0.85 0.44
CA VAL A 418 25.83 1.60 1.29
C VAL A 418 24.49 1.82 0.57
N PHE A 419 24.53 2.17 -0.72
CA PHE A 419 23.31 2.36 -1.52
C PHE A 419 22.47 1.09 -1.63
N PHE A 420 23.09 -0.05 -1.93
CA PHE A 420 22.34 -1.30 -2.07
C PHE A 420 21.87 -1.86 -0.72
N ILE A 421 22.58 -1.60 0.37
CA ILE A 421 22.05 -1.85 1.73
C ILE A 421 20.82 -0.98 2.00
N MET A 422 20.82 0.27 1.56
CA MET A 422 19.65 1.15 1.63
C MET A 422 18.46 0.58 0.86
N LEU A 423 18.66 0.18 -0.41
CA LEU A 423 17.59 -0.41 -1.22
C LEU A 423 17.04 -1.70 -0.60
N LEU A 424 17.91 -2.54 -0.04
CA LEU A 424 17.49 -3.73 0.70
C LEU A 424 16.64 -3.37 1.90
N SER A 425 17.04 -2.38 2.69
CA SER A 425 16.29 -1.97 3.87
C SER A 425 14.92 -1.42 3.50
N LEU A 426 14.83 -0.53 2.50
CA LEU A 426 13.56 -0.02 1.99
C LEU A 426 12.63 -1.15 1.50
N GLY A 427 13.18 -2.08 0.73
CA GLY A 427 12.41 -3.18 0.17
C GLY A 427 11.91 -4.14 1.24
N ILE A 428 12.74 -4.51 2.20
CA ILE A 428 12.39 -5.45 3.26
C ILE A 428 11.28 -4.88 4.14
N ASP A 429 11.33 -3.60 4.51
CA ASP A 429 10.29 -2.96 5.33
C ASP A 429 8.93 -3.01 4.65
N SER A 430 8.87 -2.70 3.37
CA SER A 430 7.63 -2.72 2.60
C SER A 430 7.12 -4.15 2.36
N SER A 431 8.01 -5.09 2.09
CA SER A 431 7.66 -6.51 1.97
C SER A 431 7.11 -7.07 3.29
N MET A 432 7.72 -6.72 4.42
CA MET A 432 7.21 -7.09 5.76
C MET A 432 5.80 -6.52 5.98
N GLY A 433 5.59 -5.25 5.64
CA GLY A 433 4.28 -4.60 5.77
C GLY A 433 3.19 -5.30 4.96
N GLY A 434 3.45 -5.58 3.69
CA GLY A 434 2.51 -6.29 2.82
C GLY A 434 2.19 -7.71 3.30
N MET A 435 3.20 -8.45 3.71
CA MET A 435 3.03 -9.79 4.28
C MET A 435 2.27 -9.77 5.62
N GLU A 436 2.56 -8.80 6.49
CA GLU A 436 1.83 -8.63 7.75
C GLU A 436 0.35 -8.33 7.51
N ALA A 437 0.02 -7.52 6.49
CA ALA A 437 -1.36 -7.27 6.11
C ALA A 437 -2.10 -8.55 5.71
N VAL A 438 -1.48 -9.41 4.92
CA VAL A 438 -2.04 -10.70 4.51
C VAL A 438 -2.20 -11.63 5.72
N ILE A 439 -1.17 -11.77 6.53
CA ILE A 439 -1.16 -12.68 7.67
C ILE A 439 -2.19 -12.23 8.72
N THR A 440 -2.16 -10.96 9.11
CA THR A 440 -3.08 -10.40 10.10
C THR A 440 -4.53 -10.43 9.60
N GLY A 441 -4.77 -10.04 8.36
CA GLY A 441 -6.11 -10.02 7.78
C GLY A 441 -6.76 -11.40 7.75
N LEU A 442 -6.03 -12.43 7.33
CA LEU A 442 -6.56 -13.79 7.26
C LEU A 442 -6.55 -14.51 8.63
N ALA A 443 -5.56 -14.25 9.48
CA ALA A 443 -5.50 -14.85 10.80
C ALA A 443 -6.62 -14.34 11.73
N ASP A 444 -7.00 -13.08 11.61
CA ASP A 444 -8.11 -12.52 12.38
C ASP A 444 -9.47 -13.10 11.93
N ASP A 445 -9.60 -13.47 10.67
CA ASP A 445 -10.84 -14.05 10.12
C ASP A 445 -10.95 -15.59 10.37
N PHE A 446 -9.83 -16.29 10.36
CA PHE A 446 -9.77 -17.75 10.52
C PHE A 446 -9.03 -18.14 11.79
N HIS A 447 -9.75 -18.60 12.80
CA HIS A 447 -9.19 -19.00 14.09
C HIS A 447 -8.07 -20.07 13.99
N ILE A 448 -8.16 -20.99 13.03
CA ILE A 448 -7.12 -22.02 12.78
C ILE A 448 -5.80 -21.37 12.40
N LEU A 449 -5.83 -20.34 11.54
CA LEU A 449 -4.64 -19.61 11.11
C LEU A 449 -4.03 -18.80 12.26
N LYS A 450 -4.86 -18.22 13.12
CA LYS A 450 -4.41 -17.50 14.32
C LYS A 450 -3.67 -18.45 15.28
N LYS A 451 -4.21 -19.66 15.48
CA LYS A 451 -3.58 -20.69 16.34
C LYS A 451 -2.23 -21.16 15.80
N HIS A 452 -2.07 -21.27 14.47
CA HIS A 452 -0.86 -21.76 13.80
C HIS A 452 -0.16 -20.65 13.00
N ARG A 453 -0.07 -19.44 13.55
CA ARG A 453 0.48 -18.27 12.85
C ARG A 453 1.85 -18.52 12.21
N LYS A 454 2.77 -19.22 12.89
CA LYS A 454 4.12 -19.51 12.37
C LYS A 454 4.09 -20.36 11.11
N LEU A 455 3.26 -21.40 11.11
CA LEU A 455 3.10 -22.29 9.96
C LEU A 455 2.41 -21.57 8.81
N PHE A 456 1.42 -20.74 9.09
CA PHE A 456 0.75 -19.91 8.10
C PHE A 456 1.70 -18.89 7.47
N THR A 457 2.51 -18.20 8.26
CA THR A 457 3.56 -17.29 7.77
C THR A 457 4.53 -18.00 6.84
N PHE A 458 4.97 -19.20 7.22
CA PHE A 458 5.83 -20.03 6.36
C PHE A 458 5.12 -20.39 5.04
N GLY A 459 3.87 -20.82 5.10
CA GLY A 459 3.09 -21.19 3.91
C GLY A 459 2.92 -20.02 2.93
N VAL A 460 2.60 -18.83 3.42
CA VAL A 460 2.48 -17.61 2.59
C VAL A 460 3.84 -17.23 1.99
N SER A 461 4.91 -17.23 2.79
CA SER A 461 6.27 -16.91 2.31
C SER A 461 6.74 -17.90 1.25
N PHE A 462 6.51 -19.18 1.44
CA PHE A 462 6.87 -20.21 0.47
C PHE A 462 6.05 -20.11 -0.82
N GLY A 463 4.74 -19.83 -0.71
CA GLY A 463 3.87 -19.61 -1.86
C GLY A 463 4.29 -18.40 -2.70
N THR A 464 4.61 -17.29 -2.06
CA THR A 464 5.14 -16.11 -2.75
C THR A 464 6.49 -16.37 -3.42
N PHE A 465 7.37 -17.13 -2.77
CA PHE A 465 8.64 -17.57 -3.36
C PHE A 465 8.44 -18.38 -4.64
N LEU A 466 7.55 -19.36 -4.63
CA LEU A 466 7.29 -20.21 -5.81
C LEU A 466 6.79 -19.39 -7.01
N ILE A 467 5.91 -18.43 -6.78
CA ILE A 467 5.39 -17.57 -7.86
C ILE A 467 6.45 -16.56 -8.29
N ALA A 468 7.25 -16.04 -7.38
CA ALA A 468 8.36 -15.14 -7.69
C ALA A 468 9.43 -15.79 -8.59
N LEU A 469 9.55 -17.12 -8.60
CA LEU A 469 10.45 -17.82 -9.51
C LEU A 469 10.18 -17.51 -11.00
N PHE A 470 8.95 -17.26 -11.38
CA PHE A 470 8.61 -16.84 -12.74
C PHE A 470 9.18 -15.45 -13.11
N CYS A 471 9.39 -14.59 -12.12
CA CYS A 471 9.92 -13.24 -12.32
C CYS A 471 11.45 -13.17 -12.37
N ILE A 472 12.15 -14.23 -12.01
CA ILE A 472 13.63 -14.30 -12.04
C ILE A 472 14.18 -15.13 -13.20
N THR A 473 13.32 -15.54 -14.11
CA THR A 473 13.71 -16.19 -15.37
C THR A 473 14.34 -15.19 -16.35
N ASN A 474 14.85 -15.68 -17.47
CA ASN A 474 15.45 -14.80 -18.50
C ASN A 474 14.45 -13.76 -19.04
N GLY A 475 13.19 -14.12 -19.21
CA GLY A 475 12.08 -13.21 -19.56
C GLY A 475 11.28 -12.71 -18.36
N GLY A 476 11.79 -12.85 -17.16
CA GLY A 476 11.09 -12.52 -15.92
C GLY A 476 10.69 -11.06 -15.79
N ILE A 477 11.41 -10.14 -16.43
CA ILE A 477 11.04 -8.73 -16.45
C ILE A 477 9.69 -8.49 -17.13
N TYR A 478 9.32 -9.28 -18.12
CA TYR A 478 8.00 -9.19 -18.75
C TYR A 478 6.88 -9.62 -17.81
N VAL A 479 7.10 -10.70 -17.06
CA VAL A 479 6.16 -11.17 -16.03
C VAL A 479 6.04 -10.14 -14.91
N LEU A 480 7.15 -9.59 -14.46
CA LEU A 480 7.18 -8.55 -13.43
C LEU A 480 6.42 -7.30 -13.88
N THR A 481 6.65 -6.84 -15.11
CA THR A 481 5.97 -5.67 -15.67
C THR A 481 4.46 -5.89 -15.78
N LEU A 482 4.05 -7.09 -16.18
CA LEU A 482 2.64 -7.49 -16.22
C LEU A 482 2.01 -7.43 -14.82
N LEU A 483 2.65 -8.01 -13.83
CA LEU A 483 2.18 -7.98 -12.44
C LEU A 483 2.16 -6.56 -11.88
N ASP A 484 3.20 -5.78 -12.07
CA ASP A 484 3.26 -4.39 -11.57
C ASP A 484 2.15 -3.53 -12.16
N THR A 485 1.82 -3.70 -13.43
CA THR A 485 0.78 -2.92 -14.10
C THR A 485 -0.63 -3.31 -13.67
N PHE A 486 -0.92 -4.61 -13.55
CA PHE A 486 -2.29 -5.10 -13.35
C PHE A 486 -2.63 -5.47 -11.91
N ALA A 487 -1.66 -5.86 -11.09
CA ALA A 487 -1.95 -6.29 -9.72
C ALA A 487 -2.44 -5.15 -8.82
N ALA A 488 -1.83 -3.98 -8.92
CA ALA A 488 -2.11 -2.82 -8.08
C ALA A 488 -2.47 -1.54 -8.88
N GLY A 489 -2.86 -1.67 -10.15
CA GLY A 489 -3.26 -0.54 -10.97
C GLY A 489 -4.71 -0.10 -10.70
N THR A 490 -5.59 -0.40 -11.64
CA THR A 490 -7.03 -0.08 -11.52
C THR A 490 -7.69 -0.76 -10.31
N SER A 491 -7.24 -1.95 -9.94
CA SER A 491 -7.80 -2.73 -8.83
C SER A 491 -7.66 -2.03 -7.48
N ILE A 492 -6.52 -1.40 -7.18
CA ILE A 492 -6.32 -0.68 -5.92
C ILE A 492 -7.23 0.56 -5.85
N LEU A 493 -7.37 1.28 -6.96
CA LEU A 493 -8.26 2.46 -7.04
C LEU A 493 -9.72 2.06 -6.83
N PHE A 494 -10.14 0.96 -7.41
CA PHE A 494 -11.48 0.40 -7.22
C PHE A 494 -11.70 -0.03 -5.76
N ALA A 495 -10.75 -0.75 -5.17
CA ALA A 495 -10.86 -1.21 -3.78
C ALA A 495 -10.98 -0.03 -2.80
N VAL A 496 -10.17 1.01 -2.97
CA VAL A 496 -10.21 2.21 -2.12
C VAL A 496 -11.50 3.01 -2.33
N LEU A 497 -12.00 3.09 -3.56
CA LEU A 497 -13.29 3.71 -3.86
C LEU A 497 -14.43 3.03 -3.10
N ILE A 498 -14.50 1.71 -3.18
CA ILE A 498 -15.55 0.94 -2.50
C ILE A 498 -15.38 1.00 -0.98
N GLU A 499 -14.16 1.00 -0.48
CA GLU A 499 -13.88 1.21 0.94
C GLU A 499 -14.39 2.56 1.43
N ALA A 500 -14.11 3.64 0.71
CA ALA A 500 -14.61 4.98 1.03
C ALA A 500 -16.14 5.03 1.02
N ILE A 501 -16.79 4.43 0.02
CA ILE A 501 -18.25 4.33 -0.05
C ILE A 501 -18.80 3.53 1.13
N GLY A 502 -18.22 2.38 1.43
CA GLY A 502 -18.66 1.52 2.53
C GLY A 502 -18.60 2.20 3.90
N VAL A 503 -17.53 2.92 4.17
CA VAL A 503 -17.35 3.64 5.44
C VAL A 503 -18.20 4.91 5.50
N SER A 504 -18.19 5.72 4.43
CA SER A 504 -18.82 7.05 4.48
C SER A 504 -20.31 7.05 4.20
N TRP A 505 -20.77 6.18 3.29
CA TRP A 505 -22.17 6.16 2.88
C TRP A 505 -22.99 5.10 3.62
N PHE A 506 -22.52 3.89 3.73
CA PHE A 506 -23.27 2.78 4.34
C PHE A 506 -23.12 2.74 5.86
N TYR A 507 -21.89 2.79 6.38
CA TYR A 507 -21.68 2.89 7.82
C TYR A 507 -22.12 4.26 8.34
N GLY A 508 -21.76 5.32 7.62
CA GLY A 508 -22.09 6.70 7.90
C GLY A 508 -20.91 7.51 8.43
N VAL A 509 -20.63 8.63 7.77
CA VAL A 509 -19.54 9.53 8.16
C VAL A 509 -19.73 10.10 9.57
N ASP A 510 -20.98 10.31 10.00
CA ASP A 510 -21.28 10.79 11.36
C ASP A 510 -20.89 9.76 12.41
N ARG A 511 -21.26 8.50 12.19
CA ARG A 511 -20.91 7.40 13.10
C ARG A 511 -19.39 7.17 13.15
N PHE A 512 -18.72 7.25 12.01
CA PHE A 512 -17.27 7.15 11.94
C PHE A 512 -16.59 8.32 12.65
N SER A 513 -17.15 9.53 12.53
CA SER A 513 -16.66 10.71 13.25
C SER A 513 -16.85 10.59 14.78
N GLU A 514 -17.96 10.00 15.23
CA GLU A 514 -18.18 9.68 16.65
C GLU A 514 -17.18 8.63 17.16
N ASP A 515 -16.88 7.61 16.37
CA ASP A 515 -15.89 6.59 16.70
C ASP A 515 -14.50 7.22 16.87
N ILE A 516 -14.13 8.15 15.98
CA ILE A 516 -12.88 8.92 16.08
C ILE A 516 -12.89 9.82 17.33
N GLN A 517 -14.01 10.45 17.64
CA GLN A 517 -14.14 11.26 18.85
C GLN A 517 -13.97 10.42 20.12
N GLN A 518 -14.46 9.18 20.15
CA GLN A 518 -14.24 8.27 21.27
C GLN A 518 -12.74 7.92 21.45
N MET A 519 -12.00 7.78 20.34
CA MET A 519 -10.57 7.48 20.39
C MET A 519 -9.71 8.68 20.80
N MET A 520 -9.97 9.85 20.22
CA MET A 520 -9.07 11.00 20.28
C MET A 520 -9.63 12.20 21.07
N GLY A 521 -10.91 12.17 21.46
CA GLY A 521 -11.57 13.26 22.18
C GLY A 521 -12.05 14.43 21.31
N PHE A 522 -11.82 14.42 20.01
CA PHE A 522 -12.30 15.45 19.08
C PHE A 522 -12.84 14.84 17.78
N LYS A 523 -13.83 15.51 17.18
CA LYS A 523 -14.37 15.10 15.88
C LYS A 523 -13.47 15.57 14.73
N PRO A 524 -13.38 14.79 13.63
CA PRO A 524 -12.74 15.26 12.41
C PRO A 524 -13.39 16.55 11.89
N GLY A 525 -12.58 17.46 11.36
CA GLY A 525 -13.07 18.68 10.75
C GLY A 525 -13.93 18.43 9.49
N LEU A 526 -14.64 19.47 9.04
CA LEU A 526 -15.52 19.41 7.87
C LEU A 526 -14.76 18.95 6.60
N TYR A 527 -13.51 19.38 6.42
CA TYR A 527 -12.68 19.00 5.28
C TYR A 527 -12.54 17.47 5.15
N TRP A 528 -12.22 16.77 6.24
CA TRP A 528 -12.05 15.33 6.25
C TRP A 528 -13.35 14.59 5.93
N ARG A 529 -14.44 15.02 6.54
CA ARG A 529 -15.77 14.44 6.32
C ARG A 529 -16.25 14.62 4.89
N LEU A 530 -16.04 15.83 4.34
CA LEU A 530 -16.38 16.15 2.95
C LEU A 530 -15.54 15.30 1.96
N CYS A 531 -14.23 15.19 2.21
CA CYS A 531 -13.36 14.35 1.39
C CYS A 531 -13.78 12.88 1.42
N TRP A 532 -14.03 12.31 2.59
CA TRP A 532 -14.43 10.91 2.70
C TRP A 532 -15.75 10.61 2.01
N LYS A 533 -16.70 11.51 2.06
CA LYS A 533 -18.06 11.24 1.57
C LYS A 533 -18.26 11.59 0.10
N PHE A 534 -17.71 12.71 -0.36
CA PHE A 534 -18.00 13.20 -1.70
C PHE A 534 -16.77 13.36 -2.58
N VAL A 535 -15.75 14.06 -2.12
CA VAL A 535 -14.63 14.46 -2.97
C VAL A 535 -13.79 13.26 -3.40
N SER A 536 -13.32 12.45 -2.46
CA SER A 536 -12.49 11.29 -2.76
C SER A 536 -13.22 10.23 -3.59
N PRO A 537 -14.46 9.83 -3.24
CA PRO A 537 -15.22 8.88 -4.07
C PRO A 537 -15.49 9.39 -5.49
N ALA A 538 -15.81 10.67 -5.68
CA ALA A 538 -16.06 11.25 -6.99
C ALA A 538 -14.82 11.22 -7.89
N PHE A 539 -13.68 11.65 -7.36
CA PHE A 539 -12.42 11.63 -8.10
C PHE A 539 -11.94 10.21 -8.39
N LEU A 540 -12.04 9.30 -7.42
CA LEU A 540 -11.69 7.89 -7.62
C LEU A 540 -12.57 7.22 -8.67
N LEU A 541 -13.87 7.48 -8.66
CA LEU A 541 -14.78 6.95 -9.68
C LEU A 541 -14.40 7.44 -11.06
N PHE A 542 -14.12 8.74 -11.19
CA PHE A 542 -13.65 9.31 -12.46
C PHE A 542 -12.37 8.64 -12.95
N VAL A 543 -11.39 8.47 -12.09
CA VAL A 543 -10.09 7.86 -12.44
C VAL A 543 -10.25 6.37 -12.79
N VAL A 544 -11.06 5.63 -12.06
CA VAL A 544 -11.34 4.21 -12.37
C VAL A 544 -11.99 4.06 -13.74
N ILE A 545 -13.01 4.87 -14.03
CA ILE A 545 -13.68 4.85 -15.35
C ILE A 545 -12.69 5.24 -16.46
N ALA A 546 -11.91 6.31 -16.26
CA ALA A 546 -10.89 6.74 -17.20
C ALA A 546 -9.84 5.65 -17.45
N SER A 547 -9.39 4.96 -16.41
CA SER A 547 -8.43 3.86 -16.52
C SER A 547 -8.94 2.70 -17.37
N ILE A 548 -10.22 2.38 -17.29
CA ILE A 548 -10.83 1.32 -18.09
C ILE A 548 -11.04 1.78 -19.54
N VAL A 549 -11.54 2.99 -19.73
CA VAL A 549 -11.89 3.52 -21.08
C VAL A 549 -10.65 3.84 -21.91
N THR A 550 -9.61 4.38 -21.28
CA THR A 550 -8.37 4.80 -21.96
C THR A 550 -7.27 3.75 -21.91
N PHE A 551 -7.61 2.50 -21.65
CA PHE A 551 -6.63 1.41 -21.60
C PHE A 551 -5.84 1.30 -22.91
N LYS A 552 -4.51 1.25 -22.78
CA LYS A 552 -3.60 0.99 -23.90
C LYS A 552 -2.93 -0.37 -23.70
N PRO A 553 -2.65 -1.13 -24.76
CA PRO A 553 -1.91 -2.38 -24.66
C PRO A 553 -0.57 -2.17 -23.95
N LEU A 554 -0.21 -3.11 -23.07
CA LEU A 554 1.03 -3.05 -22.30
C LEU A 554 2.25 -3.16 -23.23
N THR A 555 3.24 -2.32 -22.98
CA THR A 555 4.53 -2.33 -23.68
C THR A 555 5.66 -2.27 -22.67
N TYR A 556 6.81 -2.83 -23.03
CA TYR A 556 8.06 -2.69 -22.29
C TYR A 556 9.16 -2.32 -23.28
N ASP A 557 9.64 -1.09 -23.21
CA ASP A 557 10.50 -0.49 -24.23
C ASP A 557 9.92 -0.66 -25.66
N GLU A 558 10.65 -1.36 -26.51
CA GLU A 558 10.22 -1.67 -27.89
C GLU A 558 9.34 -2.93 -27.99
N TYR A 559 9.24 -3.72 -26.92
CA TYR A 559 8.46 -4.96 -26.90
C TYR A 559 6.99 -4.65 -26.65
N VAL A 560 6.12 -5.11 -27.55
CA VAL A 560 4.66 -5.03 -27.41
C VAL A 560 4.15 -6.38 -26.93
N PHE A 561 3.43 -6.36 -25.80
CA PHE A 561 2.85 -7.59 -25.22
C PHE A 561 1.75 -8.16 -26.16
N PRO A 562 1.71 -9.49 -26.33
CA PRO A 562 0.65 -10.11 -27.10
C PRO A 562 -0.73 -9.91 -26.44
N PRO A 563 -1.84 -9.94 -27.21
CA PRO A 563 -3.18 -9.73 -26.67
C PRO A 563 -3.58 -10.67 -25.54
N TRP A 564 -3.12 -11.92 -25.58
CA TRP A 564 -3.38 -12.90 -24.51
C TRP A 564 -2.75 -12.48 -23.17
N ALA A 565 -1.57 -11.86 -23.19
CA ALA A 565 -0.90 -11.36 -21.98
C ALA A 565 -1.71 -10.22 -21.34
N ASN A 566 -2.23 -9.29 -22.12
CA ASN A 566 -3.15 -8.25 -21.63
C ASN A 566 -4.43 -8.85 -21.04
N SER A 567 -4.96 -9.90 -21.65
CA SER A 567 -6.14 -10.62 -21.13
C SER A 567 -5.84 -11.30 -19.80
N VAL A 568 -4.69 -11.93 -19.65
CA VAL A 568 -4.23 -12.51 -18.37
C VAL A 568 -4.05 -11.41 -17.32
N GLY A 569 -3.47 -10.27 -17.68
CA GLY A 569 -3.32 -9.11 -16.80
C GLY A 569 -4.66 -8.60 -16.28
N TRP A 570 -5.64 -8.41 -17.16
CA TRP A 570 -7.00 -8.05 -16.76
C TRP A 570 -7.66 -9.13 -15.90
N GLY A 571 -7.39 -10.40 -16.16
CA GLY A 571 -7.81 -11.52 -15.30
C GLY A 571 -7.28 -11.38 -13.88
N ILE A 572 -6.02 -11.01 -13.72
CA ILE A 572 -5.40 -10.73 -12.42
C ILE A 572 -6.08 -9.54 -11.73
N ALA A 573 -6.26 -8.43 -12.43
CA ALA A 573 -6.94 -7.25 -11.89
C ALA A 573 -8.38 -7.57 -11.47
N LEU A 574 -9.15 -8.23 -12.32
CA LEU A 574 -10.53 -8.60 -12.06
C LEU A 574 -10.67 -9.65 -10.95
N SER A 575 -9.69 -10.52 -10.73
CA SER A 575 -9.73 -11.53 -9.67
C SER A 575 -9.85 -10.91 -8.28
N SER A 576 -9.21 -9.78 -8.05
CA SER A 576 -9.35 -9.01 -6.80
C SER A 576 -10.63 -8.18 -6.77
N MET A 577 -10.97 -7.53 -7.86
CA MET A 577 -12.15 -6.65 -7.94
C MET A 577 -13.46 -7.44 -7.80
N ILE A 578 -13.56 -8.61 -8.37
CA ILE A 578 -14.77 -9.46 -8.36
C ILE A 578 -15.11 -9.99 -6.96
N LEU A 579 -14.16 -10.05 -6.05
CA LEU A 579 -14.40 -10.48 -4.66
C LEU A 579 -15.41 -9.57 -3.94
N VAL A 580 -15.46 -8.29 -4.29
CA VAL A 580 -16.40 -7.34 -3.71
C VAL A 580 -17.86 -7.72 -4.02
N PRO A 581 -18.30 -7.78 -5.29
CA PRO A 581 -19.68 -8.12 -5.60
C PRO A 581 -20.02 -9.58 -5.29
N VAL A 582 -19.09 -10.51 -5.48
CA VAL A 582 -19.33 -11.95 -5.21
C VAL A 582 -19.54 -12.17 -3.71
N TYR A 583 -18.75 -11.57 -2.86
CA TYR A 583 -18.93 -11.71 -1.41
C TYR A 583 -20.22 -11.03 -0.94
N ALA A 584 -20.56 -9.86 -1.49
CA ALA A 584 -21.82 -9.17 -1.20
C ALA A 584 -23.02 -10.06 -1.57
N LEU A 585 -22.99 -10.66 -2.76
CA LEU A 585 -24.02 -11.59 -3.22
C LEU A 585 -24.10 -12.83 -2.31
N TYR A 586 -22.95 -13.41 -1.96
CA TYR A 586 -22.89 -14.57 -1.04
C TYR A 586 -23.54 -14.23 0.31
N LYS A 587 -23.25 -13.08 0.89
CA LYS A 587 -23.85 -12.64 2.16
C LYS A 587 -25.35 -12.43 2.04
N LEU A 588 -25.81 -11.79 0.95
CA LEU A 588 -27.24 -11.59 0.70
C LEU A 588 -28.01 -12.92 0.51
N LEU A 589 -27.41 -13.87 -0.17
CA LEU A 589 -28.03 -15.19 -0.37
C LEU A 589 -28.08 -16.04 0.92
N LYS A 590 -27.04 -15.91 1.75
CA LYS A 590 -26.97 -16.64 3.04
C LYS A 590 -27.92 -16.08 4.09
N ALA A 591 -28.23 -14.79 4.04
CA ALA A 591 -29.16 -14.15 4.97
C ALA A 591 -30.59 -14.66 4.73
N ARG A 592 -31.36 -14.80 5.81
CA ARG A 592 -32.76 -15.27 5.76
C ARG A 592 -33.72 -14.08 5.71
N GLY A 593 -34.90 -14.26 5.11
CA GLY A 593 -35.95 -13.24 5.05
C GLY A 593 -36.17 -12.69 3.64
N THR A 594 -36.93 -11.59 3.56
CA THR A 594 -37.17 -10.84 2.31
C THR A 594 -35.89 -10.12 1.87
N PHE A 595 -35.82 -9.69 0.61
CA PHE A 595 -34.65 -8.97 0.11
C PHE A 595 -34.31 -7.72 0.92
N LYS A 596 -35.31 -6.95 1.36
CA LYS A 596 -35.11 -5.77 2.22
C LYS A 596 -34.53 -6.12 3.58
N GLU A 597 -35.01 -7.18 4.21
CA GLU A 597 -34.50 -7.67 5.50
C GLU A 597 -33.06 -8.21 5.36
N ARG A 598 -32.78 -8.95 4.30
CA ARG A 598 -31.42 -9.45 3.99
C ARG A 598 -30.44 -8.29 3.80
N LEU A 599 -30.84 -7.28 3.03
CA LEU A 599 -30.01 -6.11 2.80
C LEU A 599 -29.78 -5.34 4.11
N ALA A 600 -30.84 -5.11 4.90
CA ALA A 600 -30.75 -4.45 6.19
C ALA A 600 -29.80 -5.19 7.15
N TYR A 601 -29.90 -6.52 7.20
CA TYR A 601 -29.00 -7.35 8.00
C TYR A 601 -27.55 -7.23 7.58
N CYS A 602 -27.28 -7.26 6.27
CA CYS A 602 -25.91 -7.19 5.73
C CYS A 602 -25.27 -5.81 5.88
N ILE A 603 -26.03 -4.72 5.90
CA ILE A 603 -25.52 -3.35 6.08
C ILE A 603 -25.46 -2.91 7.53
N THR A 604 -26.09 -3.64 8.44
CA THR A 604 -26.07 -3.33 9.88
C THR A 604 -24.80 -3.87 10.51
N PRO A 605 -24.10 -3.10 11.38
CA PRO A 605 -22.95 -3.60 12.12
C PRO A 605 -23.25 -4.89 12.87
N GLU A 606 -22.32 -5.82 12.95
CA GLU A 606 -22.52 -7.12 13.61
C GLU A 606 -22.95 -7.00 15.07
N ASN A 607 -22.50 -5.98 15.77
CA ASN A 607 -22.91 -5.69 17.15
C ASN A 607 -24.39 -5.36 17.29
N GLU A 608 -25.05 -4.93 16.20
CA GLU A 608 -26.46 -4.53 16.17
C GLU A 608 -27.35 -5.57 15.45
N HIS A 609 -26.82 -6.74 15.07
CA HIS A 609 -27.59 -7.77 14.36
C HIS A 609 -28.78 -8.31 15.15
N HIS A 610 -28.74 -8.29 16.48
CA HIS A 610 -29.86 -8.67 17.33
C HIS A 610 -31.09 -7.80 17.08
N LEU A 611 -30.92 -6.50 16.77
CA LEU A 611 -32.02 -5.60 16.45
C LEU A 611 -32.77 -5.99 15.18
N VAL A 612 -32.05 -6.51 14.18
CA VAL A 612 -32.66 -7.00 12.93
C VAL A 612 -33.35 -8.34 13.13
N THR A 613 -32.78 -9.24 13.93
CA THR A 613 -33.39 -10.54 14.24
C THR A 613 -34.66 -10.43 15.04
N GLU A 614 -34.84 -9.37 15.82
CA GLU A 614 -36.06 -9.03 16.54
C GLU A 614 -37.17 -8.41 15.66
N GLY A 615 -36.96 -8.36 14.34
CA GLY A 615 -37.92 -7.81 13.39
C GLY A 615 -37.72 -6.32 13.08
N ASN A 616 -36.62 -5.73 13.53
CA ASN A 616 -36.31 -4.33 13.31
C ASN A 616 -35.46 -4.16 12.04
N VAL A 617 -35.92 -3.33 11.13
CA VAL A 617 -35.25 -3.07 9.85
C VAL A 617 -34.61 -1.70 9.85
N ARG A 618 -33.30 -1.65 9.56
CA ARG A 618 -32.59 -0.39 9.44
C ARG A 618 -33.03 0.35 8.17
N GLN A 619 -33.51 1.56 8.33
CA GLN A 619 -33.93 2.42 7.22
C GLN A 619 -33.06 3.66 7.17
N TYR A 620 -32.66 4.05 5.96
CA TYR A 620 -31.91 5.28 5.72
C TYR A 620 -32.83 6.36 5.19
N LYS A 621 -32.89 7.50 5.87
CA LYS A 621 -33.53 8.71 5.34
C LYS A 621 -32.61 9.40 4.33
N PHE A 622 -33.18 10.21 3.44
CA PHE A 622 -32.43 11.03 2.50
C PHE A 622 -31.35 11.90 3.17
N GLN A 623 -31.65 12.41 4.35
CA GLN A 623 -30.71 13.18 5.16
C GLN A 623 -29.42 12.42 5.48
N HIS A 624 -29.48 11.10 5.72
CA HIS A 624 -28.30 10.26 5.96
C HIS A 624 -27.33 10.27 4.76
N TRP A 625 -27.88 10.31 3.52
CA TRP A 625 -27.08 10.31 2.31
C TRP A 625 -26.43 11.65 2.01
N VAL A 626 -26.99 12.75 2.50
CA VAL A 626 -26.55 14.12 2.20
C VAL A 626 -25.81 14.77 3.37
N SER A 627 -26.07 14.38 4.62
CA SER A 627 -25.39 14.94 5.81
C SER A 627 -23.87 14.70 5.77
N ILE A 628 -23.12 15.70 6.18
CA ILE A 628 -21.65 15.72 6.21
C ILE A 628 -21.17 15.75 7.65
#